data_75f0a336b8a911de7a40c7a74888bbaf
#
_entry.id   75f0a336b8a911de7a40c7a74888bbaf
#
_cell.length_a   1.000
_cell.length_b   1.000
_cell.length_c   1.000
_cell.angle_alpha   90.00
_cell.angle_beta   90.00
_cell.angle_gamma   90.00
#
_symmetry.space_group_name_H-M   'P 1'
#
loop_
_entity.id
_entity.type
_entity.pdbx_description
1 polymer ?
#
loop_
_entity_poly.entity_id
_entity_poly.type
_entity_poly.pdbx_seq_one_letter_code
_entity_poly.pdbx_strand_id
1 'polypeptide(L)'
;NLVIGQITPYAGNFGIGTNPESFAVYGYRKYFVDKNRNAVLRLSRDGITEISNYGMIDWFRDNLSTVDSSSFGPGKILGGWDMYTKQYTVSLQKSPKNPAQPDYSTLQFDEAVLGWPSFYSFKPSWMFSLGSRFYSVAKGTATHDIVFVHNDDTVNRARFYGVDYKSNITFVVNPDVGRSKVFKTVNYEGSNGWEIISFVSDITGSDSISVDSSNLPIWLLPPETRDTTNGIYSYYEGEYIIDPRTAAATFNTPVYRADYVSVFGTDDTPYNRFYAGFTRKESKYYANLVNDSKPTAAEVRFGNQMTGIKGYYCTVVIENDDYTNPGGAKELFAVNSNFSVSS
;
A
#
# COMPACT_ATOMS: atom_id res chain seq x y z
N ASN A 1 5.27 43.33 36.30
CA ASN A 1 5.76 42.35 35.35
C ASN A 1 4.56 41.63 34.73
N LEU A 2 4.28 41.89 33.46
CA LEU A 2 3.29 41.14 32.69
C LEU A 2 3.85 39.72 32.44
N VAL A 3 3.24 38.73 33.09
CA VAL A 3 3.62 37.31 32.95
C VAL A 3 3.10 36.72 31.61
N ILE A 4 2.06 37.35 31.05
CA ILE A 4 1.45 36.97 29.77
C ILE A 4 1.58 38.18 28.85
N GLY A 5 2.21 37.98 27.69
CA GLY A 5 2.31 38.97 26.66
C GLY A 5 0.99 39.17 25.87
N GLN A 6 1.09 39.73 24.70
CA GLN A 6 -0.05 39.92 23.83
C GLN A 6 -0.66 38.56 23.41
N ILE A 7 -1.96 38.39 23.59
CA ILE A 7 -2.71 37.24 23.13
C ILE A 7 -3.38 37.62 21.79
N THR A 8 -3.05 36.90 20.73
CA THR A 8 -3.68 37.07 19.42
C THR A 8 -4.43 35.79 19.09
N PRO A 9 -5.78 35.83 19.05
CA PRO A 9 -6.56 34.66 18.65
C PRO A 9 -6.39 34.38 17.16
N TYR A 10 -6.29 33.10 16.79
CA TYR A 10 -6.38 32.68 15.40
C TYR A 10 -7.84 32.51 14.99
N ALA A 11 -8.15 32.74 13.72
CA ALA A 11 -9.47 32.46 13.18
C ALA A 11 -9.73 30.95 13.09
N GLY A 12 -10.97 30.55 13.34
CA GLY A 12 -11.42 29.15 13.27
C GLY A 12 -11.75 28.58 14.64
N ASN A 13 -12.43 27.45 14.62
CA ASN A 13 -12.91 26.75 15.83
C ASN A 13 -12.15 25.44 16.09
N PHE A 14 -10.88 25.37 15.66
CA PHE A 14 -10.06 24.17 15.80
C PHE A 14 -9.39 24.10 17.17
N GLY A 15 -9.18 22.87 17.64
CA GLY A 15 -8.47 22.60 18.89
C GLY A 15 -7.83 21.22 18.91
N ILE A 16 -6.84 21.04 19.79
CA ILE A 16 -6.14 19.74 19.91
C ILE A 16 -7.01 18.68 20.62
N GLY A 17 -8.08 19.08 21.28
CA GLY A 17 -9.02 18.19 21.92
C GLY A 17 -8.39 17.28 22.98
N THR A 18 -8.76 15.98 22.93
CA THR A 18 -8.34 14.95 23.90
C THR A 18 -7.08 14.20 23.48
N ASN A 19 -6.43 14.60 22.37
CA ASN A 19 -5.28 13.91 21.82
C ASN A 19 -4.04 14.82 21.75
N PRO A 20 -3.54 15.33 22.90
CA PRO A 20 -2.37 16.21 22.92
C PRO A 20 -1.09 15.53 22.41
N GLU A 21 -1.03 14.21 22.45
CA GLU A 21 0.09 13.42 21.94
C GLU A 21 0.24 13.48 20.40
N SER A 22 -0.75 14.02 19.70
CA SER A 22 -0.66 14.30 18.27
C SER A 22 0.23 15.53 17.96
N PHE A 23 0.61 16.30 18.97
CA PHE A 23 1.33 17.55 18.80
C PHE A 23 2.78 17.34 18.42
N ALA A 24 3.22 18.05 17.36
CA ALA A 24 4.63 18.13 16.97
C ALA A 24 4.99 19.56 16.58
N VAL A 25 6.27 19.90 16.71
CA VAL A 25 6.78 21.23 16.42
C VAL A 25 8.00 21.13 15.50
N TYR A 26 8.02 21.97 14.48
CA TYR A 26 9.21 22.18 13.67
C TYR A 26 9.35 23.67 13.31
N GLY A 27 10.36 24.31 13.85
CA GLY A 27 10.56 25.75 13.70
C GLY A 27 9.34 26.54 14.17
N TYR A 28 8.78 27.33 13.29
CA TYR A 28 7.56 28.13 13.56
C TYR A 28 6.25 27.40 13.32
N ARG A 29 6.32 26.17 12.80
CA ARG A 29 5.14 25.35 12.48
C ARG A 29 4.84 24.40 13.62
N LYS A 30 3.56 24.23 13.90
CA LYS A 30 3.04 23.27 14.87
C LYS A 30 1.98 22.44 14.19
N TYR A 31 2.03 21.14 14.43
CA TYR A 31 1.13 20.16 13.85
C TYR A 31 0.36 19.47 14.96
N PHE A 32 -0.92 19.23 14.75
CA PHE A 32 -1.77 18.53 15.71
C PHE A 32 -3.05 18.03 15.02
N VAL A 33 -3.80 17.19 15.74
CA VAL A 33 -5.05 16.63 15.24
C VAL A 33 -6.21 17.12 16.07
N ASP A 34 -7.22 17.65 15.42
CA ASP A 34 -8.55 17.89 15.98
C ASP A 34 -9.46 16.71 15.63
N LYS A 35 -9.54 15.72 16.52
CA LYS A 35 -10.36 14.55 16.31
C LYS A 35 -11.85 14.89 16.23
N ASN A 36 -12.32 15.87 16.99
CA ASN A 36 -13.74 16.24 17.00
C ASN A 36 -14.21 16.83 15.66
N ARG A 37 -13.29 17.37 14.90
CA ARG A 37 -13.53 17.91 13.54
C ARG A 37 -12.99 17.04 12.43
N ASN A 38 -12.40 15.88 12.78
CA ASN A 38 -11.76 14.95 11.84
C ASN A 38 -10.70 15.62 10.96
N ALA A 39 -9.94 16.54 11.54
CA ALA A 39 -8.99 17.37 10.82
C ALA A 39 -7.57 17.22 11.37
N VAL A 40 -6.60 17.19 10.47
CA VAL A 40 -5.18 17.34 10.79
C VAL A 40 -4.77 18.76 10.43
N LEU A 41 -4.11 19.44 11.36
CA LEU A 41 -3.90 20.86 11.33
C LEU A 41 -2.44 21.23 11.39
N ARG A 42 -2.09 22.27 10.65
CA ARG A 42 -0.82 22.98 10.75
C ARG A 42 -1.07 24.41 11.20
N LEU A 43 -0.53 24.78 12.34
CA LEU A 43 -0.48 26.17 12.79
C LEU A 43 0.86 26.77 12.38
N SER A 44 0.82 27.87 11.67
CA SER A 44 1.97 28.63 11.23
C SER A 44 1.77 30.13 11.50
N ARG A 45 2.70 30.95 11.06
CA ARG A 45 2.58 32.42 11.18
C ARG A 45 1.33 32.96 10.44
N ASP A 46 0.93 32.29 9.37
CA ASP A 46 -0.18 32.71 8.52
C ASP A 46 -1.54 32.19 9.01
N GLY A 47 -1.57 31.53 10.17
CA GLY A 47 -2.78 30.97 10.76
C GLY A 47 -2.82 29.44 10.79
N ILE A 48 -4.04 28.91 10.93
CA ILE A 48 -4.30 27.48 10.95
C ILE A 48 -4.68 27.02 9.54
N THR A 49 -3.98 26.02 9.04
CA THR A 49 -4.25 25.34 7.76
C THR A 49 -4.66 23.91 8.04
N GLU A 50 -5.77 23.47 7.46
CA GLU A 50 -6.20 22.07 7.49
C GLU A 50 -5.46 21.28 6.43
N ILE A 51 -4.45 20.52 6.86
CA ILE A 51 -3.59 19.73 5.96
C ILE A 51 -4.20 18.38 5.57
N SER A 52 -5.24 17.93 6.28
CA SER A 52 -6.06 16.77 5.88
C SER A 52 -6.79 16.96 4.56
N ASN A 53 -7.03 18.23 4.14
CA ASN A 53 -7.70 18.54 2.88
C ASN A 53 -6.85 18.31 1.62
N TYR A 54 -5.55 18.09 1.77
CA TYR A 54 -4.68 17.81 0.63
C TYR A 54 -4.85 16.35 0.15
N GLY A 55 -5.93 16.13 -0.60
CA GLY A 55 -6.24 14.85 -1.26
C GLY A 55 -6.78 13.75 -0.35
N MET A 56 -6.96 13.98 0.97
CA MET A 56 -7.32 12.94 1.92
C MET A 56 -8.45 13.30 2.88
N ILE A 57 -9.29 14.27 2.54
CA ILE A 57 -10.38 14.76 3.40
C ILE A 57 -11.34 13.64 3.82
N ASP A 58 -11.80 12.83 2.86
CA ASP A 58 -12.73 11.73 3.12
C ASP A 58 -12.07 10.63 3.95
N TRP A 59 -10.82 10.31 3.64
CA TRP A 59 -10.07 9.31 4.38
C TRP A 59 -9.89 9.71 5.86
N PHE A 60 -9.50 10.95 6.13
CA PHE A 60 -9.36 11.43 7.51
C PHE A 60 -10.69 11.50 8.25
N ARG A 61 -11.76 11.97 7.59
CA ARG A 61 -13.11 11.96 8.17
C ARG A 61 -13.50 10.57 8.63
N ASP A 62 -13.34 9.56 7.78
CA ASP A 62 -13.78 8.21 8.04
C ASP A 62 -12.89 7.50 9.09
N ASN A 63 -11.59 7.76 9.08
CA ASN A 63 -10.67 7.11 10.01
C ASN A 63 -10.59 7.80 11.38
N LEU A 64 -10.58 9.13 11.42
CA LEU A 64 -10.57 9.86 12.70
C LEU A 64 -11.87 9.66 13.48
N SER A 65 -13.03 9.60 12.81
CA SER A 65 -14.32 9.37 13.45
C SER A 65 -14.36 8.05 14.24
N THR A 66 -13.59 7.06 13.86
CA THR A 66 -13.59 5.70 14.44
C THR A 66 -12.51 5.46 15.50
N VAL A 67 -11.63 6.42 15.77
CA VAL A 67 -10.51 6.25 16.72
C VAL A 67 -10.99 5.92 18.15
N ASP A 68 -12.12 6.45 18.58
CA ASP A 68 -12.66 6.21 19.95
C ASP A 68 -13.64 5.04 20.04
N SER A 69 -13.92 4.35 18.93
CA SER A 69 -14.99 3.35 18.88
C SER A 69 -14.55 1.93 19.25
N SER A 70 -13.32 1.75 19.73
CA SER A 70 -12.78 0.44 20.07
C SER A 70 -13.35 -0.12 21.36
N SER A 71 -13.78 -1.39 21.36
CA SER A 71 -14.17 -2.15 22.56
C SER A 71 -13.00 -2.41 23.52
N PHE A 72 -11.76 -2.18 23.10
CA PHE A 72 -10.53 -2.37 23.88
C PHE A 72 -10.03 -1.11 24.60
N GLY A 73 -10.81 -0.05 24.61
CA GLY A 73 -10.51 1.22 25.24
C GLY A 73 -10.39 2.38 24.24
N PRO A 74 -10.13 3.59 24.72
CA PRO A 74 -10.06 4.77 23.89
C PRO A 74 -8.90 4.63 22.89
N GLY A 75 -9.15 5.06 21.66
CA GLY A 75 -8.15 5.17 20.63
C GLY A 75 -7.08 6.21 20.99
N LYS A 76 -5.98 6.20 20.25
CA LYS A 76 -4.83 7.08 20.47
C LYS A 76 -4.40 7.72 19.15
N ILE A 77 -4.06 9.00 19.19
CA ILE A 77 -3.50 9.71 18.06
C ILE A 77 -2.14 10.25 18.51
N LEU A 78 -1.09 9.77 17.84
CA LEU A 78 0.28 10.17 18.11
C LEU A 78 0.81 11.03 16.98
N GLY A 79 1.60 12.02 17.30
CA GLY A 79 2.30 12.86 16.34
C GLY A 79 3.79 12.95 16.65
N GLY A 80 4.59 13.13 15.60
CA GLY A 80 6.01 13.35 15.70
C GLY A 80 6.52 14.05 14.46
N TRP A 81 7.55 14.85 14.63
CA TRP A 81 8.25 15.45 13.49
C TRP A 81 9.47 14.61 13.16
N ASP A 82 9.53 14.06 11.96
CA ASP A 82 10.71 13.36 11.49
C ASP A 82 11.73 14.37 10.97
N MET A 83 12.85 14.50 11.69
CA MET A 83 13.92 15.44 11.34
C MET A 83 14.71 15.00 10.10
N TYR A 84 14.72 13.71 9.77
CA TYR A 84 15.45 13.20 8.62
C TYR A 84 14.68 13.46 7.32
N THR A 85 13.42 13.05 7.27
CA THR A 85 12.55 13.25 6.09
C THR A 85 11.94 14.66 6.04
N LYS A 86 11.98 15.41 7.17
CA LYS A 86 11.34 16.71 7.36
C LYS A 86 9.82 16.67 7.15
N GLN A 87 9.20 15.63 7.69
CA GLN A 87 7.78 15.36 7.55
C GLN A 87 7.11 15.24 8.92
N TYR A 88 5.83 15.61 8.97
CA TYR A 88 5.00 15.37 10.14
C TYR A 88 4.44 13.94 10.07
N THR A 89 4.81 13.12 11.04
CA THR A 89 4.32 11.75 11.18
C THR A 89 3.14 11.73 12.12
N VAL A 90 2.03 11.12 11.70
CA VAL A 90 0.84 10.90 12.54
C VAL A 90 0.47 9.43 12.54
N SER A 91 0.14 8.88 13.70
CA SER A 91 -0.35 7.51 13.87
C SER A 91 -1.72 7.52 14.52
N LEU A 92 -2.72 7.05 13.78
CA LEU A 92 -4.09 6.87 14.25
C LEU A 92 -4.25 5.43 14.72
N GLN A 93 -4.58 5.20 15.97
CA GLN A 93 -4.66 3.87 16.58
C GLN A 93 -6.02 3.65 17.21
N LYS A 94 -6.83 2.76 16.63
CA LYS A 94 -8.17 2.43 17.13
C LYS A 94 -8.12 1.54 18.36
N SER A 95 -7.15 0.65 18.44
CA SER A 95 -6.98 -0.32 19.53
C SER A 95 -5.53 -0.33 20.05
N PRO A 96 -5.10 0.75 20.76
CA PRO A 96 -3.68 0.86 21.15
C PRO A 96 -3.24 -0.22 22.14
N LYS A 97 -4.17 -0.83 22.87
CA LYS A 97 -3.89 -1.89 23.85
C LYS A 97 -3.83 -3.30 23.27
N ASN A 98 -4.29 -3.49 22.03
CA ASN A 98 -4.22 -4.79 21.35
C ASN A 98 -3.10 -4.79 20.32
N PRO A 99 -1.93 -5.41 20.59
CA PRO A 99 -0.83 -5.46 19.64
C PRO A 99 -1.10 -6.37 18.43
N ALA A 100 -2.02 -7.32 18.57
CA ALA A 100 -2.34 -8.30 17.53
C ALA A 100 -3.31 -7.76 16.45
N GLN A 101 -3.93 -6.61 16.70
CA GLN A 101 -4.86 -6.01 15.73
C GLN A 101 -4.18 -4.94 14.88
N PRO A 102 -4.30 -5.02 13.57
CA PRO A 102 -3.75 -4.03 12.64
C PRO A 102 -4.61 -2.74 12.59
N ASP A 103 -5.23 -2.37 13.70
CA ASP A 103 -6.13 -1.22 13.81
C ASP A 103 -5.37 0.10 13.94
N TYR A 104 -4.41 0.32 13.06
CA TYR A 104 -3.67 1.57 13.04
C TYR A 104 -3.37 2.02 11.62
N SER A 105 -3.14 3.30 11.47
CA SER A 105 -2.61 3.89 10.25
C SER A 105 -1.56 4.92 10.63
N THR A 106 -0.34 4.73 10.17
CA THR A 106 0.75 5.69 10.35
C THR A 106 1.08 6.33 9.02
N LEU A 107 0.98 7.67 8.95
CA LEU A 107 1.15 8.46 7.73
C LEU A 107 2.17 9.57 7.96
N GLN A 108 2.74 10.08 6.87
CA GLN A 108 3.56 11.28 6.90
C GLN A 108 2.99 12.35 5.96
N PHE A 109 3.02 13.60 6.43
CA PHE A 109 2.70 14.77 5.63
C PHE A 109 3.97 15.46 5.19
N ASP A 110 4.08 15.69 3.89
CA ASP A 110 5.21 16.37 3.27
C ASP A 110 4.80 17.79 2.85
N GLU A 111 5.52 18.77 3.40
CA GLU A 111 5.31 20.19 3.07
C GLU A 111 5.78 20.56 1.67
N ALA A 112 6.72 19.82 1.09
CA ALA A 112 7.25 20.13 -0.24
C ALA A 112 6.27 19.76 -1.34
N VAL A 113 5.56 18.65 -1.17
CA VAL A 113 4.54 18.19 -2.14
C VAL A 113 3.14 18.58 -1.73
N LEU A 114 2.94 19.16 -0.55
CA LEU A 114 1.64 19.49 0.04
C LEU A 114 0.69 18.28 0.00
N GLY A 115 1.13 17.17 0.56
CA GLY A 115 0.35 15.93 0.50
C GLY A 115 0.83 14.86 1.47
N TRP A 116 0.18 13.71 1.39
CA TRP A 116 0.40 12.54 2.22
C TRP A 116 1.00 11.41 1.36
N PRO A 117 2.31 11.39 1.15
CA PRO A 117 2.92 10.50 0.16
C PRO A 117 2.91 9.03 0.56
N SER A 118 2.87 8.71 1.87
CA SER A 118 3.08 7.34 2.31
C SER A 118 2.29 6.96 3.55
N PHE A 119 1.88 5.69 3.57
CA PHE A 119 1.48 4.94 4.75
C PHE A 119 2.64 4.05 5.20
N TYR A 120 2.82 3.91 6.50
CA TYR A 120 3.90 3.13 7.09
C TYR A 120 3.39 1.97 7.93
N SER A 121 4.10 0.85 7.85
CA SER A 121 3.74 -0.40 8.52
C SER A 121 4.28 -0.51 9.94
N PHE A 122 4.36 0.61 10.70
CA PHE A 122 4.75 0.57 12.10
C PHE A 122 3.71 1.20 13.02
N LYS A 123 3.54 0.62 14.20
CA LYS A 123 2.61 1.07 15.25
C LYS A 123 3.42 1.56 16.46
N PRO A 124 3.69 2.86 16.56
CA PRO A 124 4.46 3.40 17.67
C PRO A 124 3.61 3.50 18.94
N SER A 125 4.22 3.33 20.12
CA SER A 125 3.64 3.78 21.40
C SER A 125 4.02 5.22 21.71
N TRP A 126 5.13 5.70 21.15
CA TRP A 126 5.61 7.09 21.23
C TRP A 126 6.53 7.41 20.05
N MET A 127 6.62 8.68 19.68
CA MET A 127 7.52 9.19 18.63
C MET A 127 8.18 10.48 19.05
N PHE A 128 9.45 10.64 18.72
CA PHE A 128 10.21 11.86 19.00
C PHE A 128 11.43 11.99 18.09
N SER A 129 11.93 13.20 17.95
CA SER A 129 13.22 13.46 17.29
C SER A 129 14.27 13.89 18.31
N LEU A 130 15.49 13.40 18.14
CA LEU A 130 16.65 13.79 18.91
C LEU A 130 17.82 14.03 17.95
N GLY A 131 18.36 15.24 17.97
CA GLY A 131 19.33 15.67 16.97
C GLY A 131 18.74 15.65 15.56
N SER A 132 19.42 15.00 14.63
CA SER A 132 18.98 14.84 13.25
C SER A 132 18.22 13.53 12.97
N ARG A 133 17.96 12.73 14.01
CA ARG A 133 17.34 11.40 13.85
C ARG A 133 15.93 11.37 14.42
N PHE A 134 15.10 10.53 13.82
CA PHE A 134 13.76 10.22 14.28
C PHE A 134 13.73 8.88 14.98
N TYR A 135 13.02 8.83 16.10
CA TYR A 135 12.89 7.66 16.95
C TYR A 135 11.42 7.34 17.18
N SER A 136 11.13 6.07 17.31
CA SER A 136 9.84 5.62 17.83
C SER A 136 10.04 4.52 18.87
N VAL A 137 9.06 4.42 19.75
CA VAL A 137 9.01 3.38 20.78
C VAL A 137 7.99 2.35 20.33
N ALA A 138 8.39 1.10 20.24
CA ALA A 138 7.49 -0.02 20.02
C ALA A 138 7.21 -0.75 21.33
N LYS A 139 5.99 -1.26 21.47
CA LYS A 139 5.65 -2.13 22.60
C LYS A 139 6.39 -3.45 22.46
N GLY A 140 7.26 -3.77 23.42
CA GLY A 140 7.96 -5.05 23.46
C GLY A 140 7.04 -6.22 23.78
N THR A 141 7.49 -7.42 23.43
CA THR A 141 6.83 -8.68 23.82
C THR A 141 7.04 -9.04 25.29
N ALA A 142 8.04 -8.42 25.91
CA ALA A 142 8.35 -8.51 27.35
C ALA A 142 7.87 -7.24 28.09
N THR A 143 8.30 -7.04 29.30
CA THR A 143 7.86 -5.95 30.19
C THR A 143 8.37 -4.54 29.82
N HIS A 144 9.19 -4.41 28.76
CA HIS A 144 9.87 -3.15 28.44
C HIS A 144 9.58 -2.73 27.00
N ASP A 145 9.32 -1.45 26.80
CA ASP A 145 9.24 -0.82 25.49
C ASP A 145 10.65 -0.67 24.89
N ILE A 146 10.76 -0.85 23.58
CA ILE A 146 12.02 -0.77 22.84
C ILE A 146 12.02 0.50 21.99
N VAL A 147 13.13 1.24 22.03
CA VAL A 147 13.36 2.42 21.20
C VAL A 147 14.05 2.01 19.91
N PHE A 148 13.47 2.41 18.79
CA PHE A 148 14.02 2.18 17.45
C PHE A 148 14.38 3.52 16.81
N VAL A 149 15.50 3.54 16.12
CA VAL A 149 15.89 4.66 15.24
C VAL A 149 15.36 4.37 13.84
N HIS A 150 14.81 5.39 13.19
CA HIS A 150 14.37 5.33 11.81
C HIS A 150 15.46 5.84 10.85
N ASN A 151 15.34 5.43 9.58
CA ASN A 151 16.20 5.87 8.49
C ASN A 151 17.70 5.55 8.73
N ASP A 152 17.98 4.34 9.17
CA ASP A 152 19.34 3.83 9.32
C ASP A 152 19.75 3.07 8.05
N ASP A 153 20.84 3.49 7.41
CA ASP A 153 21.32 2.93 6.14
C ASP A 153 21.88 1.49 6.27
N THR A 154 22.10 1.02 7.48
CA THR A 154 22.59 -0.34 7.75
C THR A 154 21.47 -1.38 7.81
N VAL A 155 20.22 -0.95 7.76
CA VAL A 155 19.04 -1.79 7.88
C VAL A 155 18.29 -1.83 6.55
N ASN A 156 17.67 -2.97 6.24
CA ASN A 156 16.83 -3.13 5.07
C ASN A 156 15.74 -2.03 5.00
N ARG A 157 15.45 -1.57 3.80
CA ARG A 157 14.31 -0.66 3.58
C ARG A 157 12.99 -1.37 3.89
N ALA A 158 12.02 -0.58 4.35
CA ALA A 158 10.72 -1.08 4.81
C ALA A 158 10.80 -2.11 5.97
N ARG A 159 11.92 -2.12 6.71
CA ARG A 159 12.05 -2.91 7.93
C ARG A 159 11.70 -2.06 9.14
N PHE A 160 10.61 -2.43 9.83
CA PHE A 160 10.16 -1.73 11.03
C PHE A 160 10.10 -2.70 12.20
N TYR A 161 10.69 -2.34 13.31
CA TYR A 161 10.71 -3.12 14.55
C TYR A 161 11.21 -4.56 14.37
N GLY A 162 12.17 -4.74 13.46
CA GLY A 162 12.75 -6.06 13.17
C GLY A 162 11.97 -6.90 12.16
N VAL A 163 10.84 -6.40 11.65
CA VAL A 163 10.00 -7.09 10.66
C VAL A 163 10.16 -6.40 9.30
N ASP A 164 10.38 -7.19 8.26
CA ASP A 164 10.44 -6.71 6.88
C ASP A 164 9.02 -6.65 6.31
N TYR A 165 8.69 -5.53 5.66
CA TYR A 165 7.41 -5.30 5.00
C TYR A 165 7.62 -5.05 3.51
N LYS A 166 6.62 -5.38 2.72
CA LYS A 166 6.60 -5.06 1.29
C LYS A 166 6.08 -3.63 1.08
N SER A 167 6.69 -2.94 0.13
CA SER A 167 6.18 -1.66 -0.35
C SER A 167 5.21 -1.91 -1.49
N ASN A 168 4.02 -1.36 -1.40
CA ASN A 168 3.00 -1.49 -2.43
C ASN A 168 2.37 -0.15 -2.80
N ILE A 169 1.81 -0.10 -4.00
CA ILE A 169 1.06 1.04 -4.52
C ILE A 169 -0.23 0.50 -5.14
N THR A 170 -1.35 1.08 -4.74
CA THR A 170 -2.66 0.82 -5.34
C THR A 170 -3.10 2.06 -6.10
N PHE A 171 -3.46 1.91 -7.35
CA PHE A 171 -3.96 3.00 -8.18
C PHE A 171 -5.02 2.52 -9.17
N VAL A 172 -5.79 3.48 -9.69
CA VAL A 172 -6.84 3.22 -10.66
C VAL A 172 -6.39 3.74 -12.03
N VAL A 173 -6.44 2.86 -13.02
CA VAL A 173 -6.26 3.23 -14.43
C VAL A 173 -7.63 3.48 -15.03
N ASN A 174 -7.95 4.74 -15.30
CA ASN A 174 -9.24 5.15 -15.87
C ASN A 174 -9.10 6.20 -16.99
N PRO A 175 -8.42 5.87 -18.08
CA PRO A 175 -8.40 6.75 -19.26
C PRO A 175 -9.78 6.69 -19.93
N ASP A 176 -10.27 7.81 -20.47
CA ASP A 176 -11.54 7.89 -21.21
C ASP A 176 -12.74 7.34 -20.40
N VAL A 177 -13.09 8.03 -19.35
CA VAL A 177 -14.00 7.62 -18.26
C VAL A 177 -15.36 7.09 -18.74
N GLY A 178 -15.89 7.59 -19.84
CA GLY A 178 -17.23 7.25 -20.37
C GLY A 178 -17.27 5.99 -21.24
N ARG A 179 -16.17 5.30 -21.46
CA ARG A 179 -16.09 4.19 -22.42
C ARG A 179 -15.59 2.91 -21.80
N SER A 180 -16.20 1.80 -22.18
CA SER A 180 -15.69 0.47 -21.87
C SER A 180 -14.40 0.20 -22.65
N LYS A 181 -13.43 -0.40 -22.01
CA LYS A 181 -12.09 -0.66 -22.54
C LYS A 181 -11.69 -2.10 -22.34
N VAL A 182 -10.80 -2.59 -23.20
CA VAL A 182 -10.09 -3.85 -23.00
C VAL A 182 -8.63 -3.50 -22.73
N PHE A 183 -8.20 -3.68 -21.50
CA PHE A 183 -6.81 -3.50 -21.07
C PHE A 183 -5.99 -4.71 -21.51
N LYS A 184 -4.96 -4.49 -22.32
CA LYS A 184 -4.21 -5.56 -22.99
C LYS A 184 -2.87 -5.84 -22.37
N THR A 185 -2.17 -4.79 -21.98
CA THR A 185 -0.83 -4.89 -21.39
C THR A 185 -0.68 -3.94 -20.24
N VAL A 186 0.23 -4.26 -19.36
CA VAL A 186 0.73 -3.35 -18.34
C VAL A 186 2.23 -3.20 -18.53
N ASN A 187 2.76 -2.02 -18.27
CA ASN A 187 4.18 -1.78 -18.27
C ASN A 187 4.56 -0.81 -17.18
N TYR A 188 5.80 -0.91 -16.71
CA TYR A 188 6.35 0.06 -15.78
C TYR A 188 7.77 0.46 -16.16
N GLU A 189 8.15 1.65 -15.69
CA GLU A 189 9.48 2.20 -15.73
C GLU A 189 10.02 2.33 -14.30
N GLY A 190 11.24 1.83 -14.06
CA GLY A 190 11.82 1.82 -12.74
C GLY A 190 12.94 0.80 -12.59
N SER A 191 13.32 0.52 -11.37
CA SER A 191 14.23 -0.59 -11.06
C SER A 191 13.49 -1.92 -11.20
N ASN A 192 14.22 -3.01 -11.44
CA ASN A 192 13.65 -4.36 -11.40
C ASN A 192 13.16 -4.71 -10.00
N GLY A 193 12.26 -5.67 -9.91
CA GLY A 193 11.75 -6.20 -8.65
C GLY A 193 10.39 -5.68 -8.24
N TRP A 194 9.58 -5.26 -9.20
CA TRP A 194 8.17 -4.97 -9.02
C TRP A 194 7.31 -6.07 -9.62
N GLU A 195 6.29 -6.48 -8.88
CA GLU A 195 5.29 -7.46 -9.30
C GLU A 195 3.89 -6.87 -9.18
N ILE A 196 2.98 -7.29 -10.04
CA ILE A 196 1.56 -6.95 -9.93
C ILE A 196 0.85 -8.10 -9.24
N ILE A 197 0.31 -7.83 -8.08
CA ILE A 197 -0.43 -8.81 -7.29
C ILE A 197 -1.92 -8.80 -7.58
N SER A 198 -2.43 -7.72 -8.16
CA SER A 198 -3.84 -7.62 -8.53
C SER A 198 -4.03 -6.65 -9.69
N PHE A 199 -4.82 -7.05 -10.67
CA PHE A 199 -5.31 -6.21 -11.76
C PHE A 199 -6.79 -6.55 -11.99
N VAL A 200 -7.70 -5.73 -11.45
CA VAL A 200 -9.13 -6.02 -11.40
C VAL A 200 -9.92 -4.88 -12.03
N SER A 201 -10.79 -5.22 -12.97
CA SER A 201 -11.76 -4.27 -13.55
C SER A 201 -13.11 -4.36 -12.85
N ASP A 202 -13.93 -3.34 -13.07
CA ASP A 202 -15.32 -3.29 -12.60
C ASP A 202 -16.24 -4.36 -13.26
N ILE A 203 -15.93 -4.78 -14.50
CA ILE A 203 -16.73 -5.78 -15.22
C ILE A 203 -16.24 -7.19 -14.92
N THR A 204 -14.94 -7.45 -15.07
CA THR A 204 -14.40 -8.80 -14.87
C THR A 204 -14.25 -9.18 -13.38
N GLY A 205 -14.24 -8.21 -12.47
CA GLY A 205 -14.24 -8.49 -11.04
C GLY A 205 -15.60 -8.85 -10.45
N SER A 206 -16.71 -8.47 -11.12
CA SER A 206 -18.06 -8.73 -10.61
C SER A 206 -18.62 -10.11 -10.95
N ASP A 207 -18.21 -10.69 -12.08
CA ASP A 207 -18.76 -11.98 -12.56
C ASP A 207 -18.02 -13.20 -12.00
N SER A 208 -16.86 -13.02 -11.40
CA SER A 208 -16.05 -14.09 -10.80
C SER A 208 -15.83 -13.90 -9.32
N ILE A 209 -16.83 -13.46 -8.59
CA ILE A 209 -16.77 -13.40 -7.12
C ILE A 209 -16.74 -14.83 -6.59
N SER A 210 -15.57 -15.42 -6.53
CA SER A 210 -15.37 -16.49 -5.56
C SER A 210 -15.43 -15.84 -4.19
N VAL A 211 -16.50 -16.11 -3.48
CA VAL A 211 -16.60 -15.78 -2.07
C VAL A 211 -15.90 -16.89 -1.28
N ASP A 212 -15.12 -16.51 -0.29
CA ASP A 212 -14.63 -17.47 0.69
C ASP A 212 -15.79 -17.99 1.57
N SER A 213 -15.47 -18.84 2.54
CA SER A 213 -16.43 -19.37 3.50
C SER A 213 -17.13 -18.30 4.34
N SER A 214 -16.66 -17.05 4.34
CA SER A 214 -17.26 -15.91 5.01
C SER A 214 -18.11 -15.03 4.09
N ASN A 215 -18.33 -15.42 2.85
CA ASN A 215 -19.02 -14.65 1.80
C ASN A 215 -18.38 -13.31 1.46
N LEU A 216 -17.08 -13.16 1.71
CA LEU A 216 -16.32 -11.98 1.31
C LEU A 216 -15.74 -12.19 -0.10
N PRO A 217 -15.80 -11.18 -0.97
CA PRO A 217 -15.09 -11.21 -2.23
C PRO A 217 -13.59 -11.45 -2.02
N ILE A 218 -13.01 -12.37 -2.78
CA ILE A 218 -11.59 -12.77 -2.63
C ILE A 218 -10.63 -11.56 -2.73
N TRP A 219 -10.97 -10.57 -3.54
CA TRP A 219 -10.17 -9.36 -3.68
C TRP A 219 -10.17 -8.45 -2.43
N LEU A 220 -11.12 -8.65 -1.49
CA LEU A 220 -11.12 -7.98 -0.17
C LEU A 220 -10.34 -8.76 0.89
N LEU A 221 -9.90 -9.98 0.58
CA LEU A 221 -9.09 -10.75 1.51
C LEU A 221 -7.69 -10.12 1.64
N PRO A 222 -7.07 -10.24 2.82
CA PRO A 222 -5.69 -9.86 3.01
C PRO A 222 -4.77 -10.52 1.97
N PRO A 223 -3.69 -9.86 1.54
CA PRO A 223 -2.76 -10.40 0.54
C PRO A 223 -2.27 -11.81 0.85
N GLU A 224 -2.05 -12.12 2.11
CA GLU A 224 -1.60 -13.44 2.60
C GLU A 224 -2.63 -14.56 2.41
N THR A 225 -3.89 -14.24 2.20
CA THR A 225 -4.98 -15.22 1.98
C THR A 225 -5.42 -15.27 0.52
N ARG A 226 -4.88 -14.40 -0.32
CA ARG A 226 -5.14 -14.41 -1.76
C ARG A 226 -4.37 -15.56 -2.41
N ASP A 227 -5.00 -16.16 -3.40
CA ASP A 227 -4.28 -17.06 -4.28
C ASP A 227 -3.24 -16.25 -5.08
N THR A 228 -1.98 -16.38 -4.68
CA THR A 228 -0.85 -15.64 -5.26
C THR A 228 -0.52 -16.13 -6.68
N THR A 229 -1.22 -17.16 -7.18
CA THR A 229 -1.05 -17.67 -8.54
C THR A 229 -1.59 -16.74 -9.62
N ASN A 230 -2.27 -15.65 -9.26
CA ASN A 230 -2.91 -14.71 -10.20
C ASN A 230 -2.10 -13.41 -10.41
N GLY A 231 -0.86 -13.35 -9.99
CA GLY A 231 0.01 -12.18 -10.13
C GLY A 231 0.83 -12.17 -11.42
N ILE A 232 1.43 -11.03 -11.71
CA ILE A 232 2.46 -10.87 -12.74
C ILE A 232 3.79 -10.67 -12.01
N TYR A 233 4.68 -11.65 -12.15
CA TYR A 233 5.94 -11.66 -11.42
C TYR A 233 6.92 -10.62 -11.95
N SER A 234 7.85 -10.22 -11.11
CA SER A 234 8.99 -9.38 -11.48
C SER A 234 9.83 -10.06 -12.58
N TYR A 235 10.54 -9.23 -13.35
CA TYR A 235 11.38 -9.73 -14.41
C TYR A 235 12.47 -10.67 -13.90
N TYR A 236 12.53 -11.83 -14.52
CA TYR A 236 13.62 -12.77 -14.40
C TYR A 236 14.00 -13.26 -15.81
N GLU A 237 15.26 -13.58 -16.03
CA GLU A 237 15.71 -14.06 -17.32
C GLU A 237 15.22 -15.50 -17.54
N GLY A 238 14.25 -15.65 -18.42
CA GLY A 238 13.57 -16.93 -18.71
C GLY A 238 12.04 -16.83 -18.61
N GLU A 239 11.36 -17.87 -19.02
CA GLU A 239 9.92 -18.03 -18.88
C GLU A 239 9.60 -18.89 -17.66
N TYR A 240 8.70 -18.41 -16.78
CA TYR A 240 8.19 -19.18 -15.66
C TYR A 240 6.77 -19.64 -15.94
N ILE A 241 6.50 -20.90 -15.68
CA ILE A 241 5.19 -21.53 -15.83
C ILE A 241 4.47 -21.58 -14.49
N ILE A 242 5.19 -21.51 -13.39
CA ILE A 242 4.69 -21.57 -12.03
C ILE A 242 5.26 -20.42 -11.20
N ASP A 243 4.60 -20.12 -10.10
CA ASP A 243 5.11 -19.14 -9.14
C ASP A 243 6.48 -19.62 -8.61
N PRO A 244 7.57 -18.91 -8.91
CA PRO A 244 8.89 -19.30 -8.46
C PRO A 244 9.02 -19.31 -6.93
N ARG A 245 8.14 -18.64 -6.20
CA ARG A 245 8.11 -18.60 -4.74
C ARG A 245 7.64 -19.91 -4.11
N THR A 246 6.77 -20.64 -4.80
CA THR A 246 6.24 -21.93 -4.30
C THR A 246 7.11 -23.11 -4.67
N ALA A 247 8.00 -22.96 -5.64
CA ALA A 247 8.87 -23.99 -6.17
C ALA A 247 10.33 -23.78 -5.77
N ALA A 248 10.62 -23.74 -4.49
CA ALA A 248 11.95 -23.40 -3.94
C ALA A 248 13.11 -24.23 -4.53
N ALA A 249 12.86 -25.45 -4.99
CA ALA A 249 13.87 -26.31 -5.62
C ALA A 249 14.14 -25.97 -7.09
N THR A 250 13.25 -25.25 -7.77
CA THR A 250 13.32 -24.95 -9.20
C THR A 250 13.42 -23.45 -9.47
N PHE A 251 13.58 -22.64 -8.45
CA PHE A 251 13.57 -21.19 -8.50
C PHE A 251 14.52 -20.58 -9.55
N ASN A 252 15.68 -21.17 -9.74
CA ASN A 252 16.70 -20.71 -10.70
C ASN A 252 16.65 -21.42 -12.05
N THR A 253 15.66 -22.26 -12.29
CA THR A 253 15.56 -23.04 -13.52
C THR A 253 14.28 -22.66 -14.24
N PRO A 254 14.36 -22.01 -15.42
CA PRO A 254 13.18 -21.75 -16.24
C PRO A 254 12.51 -23.06 -16.58
N VAL A 255 11.21 -23.15 -16.36
CA VAL A 255 10.42 -24.31 -16.71
C VAL A 255 9.76 -24.03 -18.05
N TYR A 256 10.16 -24.75 -19.07
CA TYR A 256 9.55 -24.65 -20.39
C TYR A 256 8.19 -25.34 -20.43
N ARG A 257 7.30 -24.84 -21.29
CA ARG A 257 5.94 -25.33 -21.42
C ARG A 257 5.86 -26.86 -21.64
N ALA A 258 6.83 -27.44 -22.34
CA ALA A 258 6.90 -28.89 -22.55
C ALA A 258 7.20 -29.66 -21.26
N ASP A 259 7.98 -29.07 -20.37
CA ASP A 259 8.37 -29.71 -19.11
C ASP A 259 7.28 -29.60 -18.05
N TYR A 260 6.39 -28.63 -18.19
CA TYR A 260 5.26 -28.46 -17.28
C TYR A 260 4.38 -29.69 -17.24
N VAL A 261 4.00 -30.24 -18.39
CA VAL A 261 3.16 -31.44 -18.49
C VAL A 261 3.84 -32.65 -17.86
N SER A 262 5.15 -32.76 -17.95
CA SER A 262 5.91 -33.88 -17.37
C SER A 262 6.05 -33.76 -15.85
N VAL A 263 6.08 -32.55 -15.31
CA VAL A 263 6.29 -32.31 -13.87
C VAL A 263 4.97 -32.27 -13.09
N PHE A 264 3.92 -31.72 -13.67
CA PHE A 264 2.64 -31.44 -12.98
C PHE A 264 1.46 -32.29 -13.47
N GLY A 265 1.65 -33.15 -14.50
CA GLY A 265 0.60 -33.98 -15.06
C GLY A 265 -0.33 -33.26 -16.03
N THR A 266 -1.24 -34.02 -16.66
CA THR A 266 -2.20 -33.51 -17.64
C THR A 266 -3.50 -33.03 -17.01
N ASP A 267 -3.54 -32.84 -15.70
CA ASP A 267 -4.79 -32.63 -15.01
C ASP A 267 -5.41 -31.25 -15.26
N ASP A 268 -6.69 -31.30 -15.63
CA ASP A 268 -7.61 -30.17 -15.69
C ASP A 268 -7.85 -29.47 -14.34
N THR A 269 -6.89 -29.51 -13.44
CA THR A 269 -7.01 -28.79 -12.20
C THR A 269 -6.93 -27.29 -12.48
N PRO A 270 -7.79 -26.47 -11.85
CA PRO A 270 -7.85 -25.03 -12.09
C PRO A 270 -6.56 -24.27 -11.76
N TYR A 271 -5.53 -24.96 -11.32
CA TYR A 271 -4.24 -24.43 -10.94
C TYR A 271 -3.18 -24.45 -12.07
N ASN A 272 -3.51 -25.00 -13.24
CA ASN A 272 -2.60 -25.08 -14.39
C ASN A 272 -2.63 -23.76 -15.19
N ARG A 273 -2.34 -22.63 -14.56
CA ARG A 273 -2.27 -21.35 -15.25
C ARG A 273 -0.81 -20.95 -15.47
N PHE A 274 -0.53 -20.60 -16.71
CA PHE A 274 0.77 -20.05 -17.08
C PHE A 274 0.77 -18.57 -16.76
N TYR A 275 1.63 -18.16 -15.85
CA TYR A 275 1.88 -16.76 -15.57
C TYR A 275 3.21 -16.37 -16.18
N ALA A 276 3.17 -15.53 -17.20
CA ALA A 276 4.36 -14.86 -17.66
C ALA A 276 4.67 -13.73 -16.69
N GLY A 277 5.90 -13.64 -16.22
CA GLY A 277 6.40 -12.48 -15.53
C GLY A 277 6.57 -11.30 -16.48
N PHE A 278 7.04 -10.19 -15.97
CA PHE A 278 7.45 -9.08 -16.79
C PHE A 278 8.60 -9.48 -17.72
N THR A 279 8.54 -9.05 -18.95
CA THR A 279 9.67 -9.08 -19.89
C THR A 279 10.31 -7.70 -19.96
N ARG A 280 11.63 -7.64 -20.10
CA ARG A 280 12.36 -6.38 -20.22
C ARG A 280 12.63 -6.07 -21.67
N LYS A 281 12.28 -4.86 -22.09
CA LYS A 281 12.65 -4.31 -23.40
C LYS A 281 13.13 -2.88 -23.21
N GLU A 282 14.37 -2.64 -23.57
CA GLU A 282 15.05 -1.37 -23.30
C GLU A 282 15.04 -1.05 -21.79
N SER A 283 14.48 0.09 -21.39
CA SER A 283 14.41 0.49 -19.98
C SER A 283 13.04 0.26 -19.35
N LYS A 284 12.17 -0.52 -20.00
CA LYS A 284 10.79 -0.77 -19.58
C LYS A 284 10.53 -2.25 -19.36
N TYR A 285 9.62 -2.53 -18.45
CA TYR A 285 9.12 -3.87 -18.14
C TYR A 285 7.69 -3.99 -18.62
N TYR A 286 7.40 -5.02 -19.43
CA TYR A 286 6.10 -5.24 -20.06
C TYR A 286 5.54 -6.59 -19.71
N ALA A 287 4.22 -6.65 -19.51
CA ALA A 287 3.49 -7.89 -19.38
C ALA A 287 2.16 -7.84 -20.11
N ASN A 288 1.76 -8.95 -20.68
CA ASN A 288 0.42 -9.10 -21.24
C ASN A 288 -0.59 -9.39 -20.12
N LEU A 289 -1.75 -8.74 -20.19
CA LEU A 289 -2.87 -9.03 -19.31
C LEU A 289 -3.66 -10.19 -19.86
N VAL A 290 -3.89 -11.21 -19.03
CA VAL A 290 -4.66 -12.39 -19.36
C VAL A 290 -5.91 -12.39 -18.49
N ASN A 291 -7.07 -12.57 -19.11
CA ASN A 291 -8.31 -12.74 -18.37
C ASN A 291 -8.32 -14.15 -17.77
N ASP A 292 -8.17 -14.23 -16.46
CA ASP A 292 -8.15 -15.49 -15.72
C ASP A 292 -9.49 -15.88 -15.09
N SER A 293 -10.57 -15.15 -15.42
CA SER A 293 -11.91 -15.50 -14.94
C SER A 293 -12.24 -16.95 -15.32
N LYS A 294 -12.74 -17.71 -14.35
CA LYS A 294 -13.09 -19.12 -14.57
C LYS A 294 -14.18 -19.22 -15.65
N PRO A 295 -14.02 -20.09 -16.66
CA PRO A 295 -15.10 -20.35 -17.60
C PRO A 295 -16.30 -20.98 -16.87
N THR A 296 -17.50 -20.62 -17.28
CA THR A 296 -18.71 -21.34 -16.87
C THR A 296 -18.66 -22.77 -17.37
N ALA A 297 -19.29 -23.69 -16.67
CA ALA A 297 -19.33 -25.10 -17.09
C ALA A 297 -19.85 -25.21 -18.55
N ALA A 298 -19.11 -25.91 -19.43
CA ALA A 298 -19.33 -26.04 -20.86
C ALA A 298 -18.96 -24.79 -21.73
N GLU A 299 -18.37 -23.74 -21.16
CA GLU A 299 -17.87 -22.63 -21.95
C GLU A 299 -16.49 -22.95 -22.53
N VAL A 300 -16.38 -22.85 -23.85
CA VAL A 300 -15.08 -22.95 -24.55
C VAL A 300 -14.59 -21.54 -24.84
N ARG A 301 -13.44 -21.17 -24.24
CA ARG A 301 -12.79 -19.88 -24.49
C ARG A 301 -11.78 -20.00 -25.61
N PHE A 302 -11.91 -19.15 -26.60
CA PHE A 302 -10.91 -19.00 -27.64
C PHE A 302 -9.81 -18.01 -27.19
N GLY A 303 -8.62 -18.13 -27.75
CA GLY A 303 -7.45 -17.33 -27.36
C GLY A 303 -7.66 -15.82 -27.37
N ASN A 304 -8.52 -15.29 -28.26
CA ASN A 304 -8.88 -13.88 -28.30
C ASN A 304 -9.76 -13.43 -27.11
N GLN A 305 -10.41 -14.35 -26.43
CA GLN A 305 -11.22 -14.07 -25.23
C GLN A 305 -10.37 -14.14 -23.95
N MET A 306 -9.18 -14.74 -24.03
CA MET A 306 -8.25 -14.84 -22.91
C MET A 306 -7.30 -13.64 -22.82
N THR A 307 -7.24 -12.81 -23.87
CA THR A 307 -6.35 -11.64 -23.91
C THR A 307 -7.07 -10.38 -23.48
N GLY A 308 -6.54 -9.75 -22.47
CA GLY A 308 -7.04 -8.47 -21.96
C GLY A 308 -8.18 -8.61 -20.96
N ILE A 309 -8.36 -7.53 -20.22
CA ILE A 309 -9.35 -7.42 -19.14
C ILE A 309 -10.29 -6.28 -19.51
N LYS A 310 -11.60 -6.59 -19.60
CA LYS A 310 -12.62 -5.62 -20.00
C LYS A 310 -13.15 -4.86 -18.79
N GLY A 311 -13.33 -3.54 -18.94
CA GLY A 311 -13.95 -2.70 -17.93
C GLY A 311 -13.93 -1.22 -18.27
N TYR A 312 -14.60 -0.42 -17.46
CA TYR A 312 -14.53 1.04 -17.54
C TYR A 312 -13.24 1.56 -16.89
N TYR A 313 -12.79 0.91 -15.84
CA TYR A 313 -11.54 1.20 -15.13
C TYR A 313 -10.92 -0.09 -14.61
N CYS A 314 -9.65 -0.01 -14.22
CA CYS A 314 -8.96 -1.09 -13.52
C CYS A 314 -8.29 -0.58 -12.26
N THR A 315 -8.40 -1.36 -11.20
CA THR A 315 -7.60 -1.18 -9.99
C THR A 315 -6.37 -2.09 -10.08
N VAL A 316 -5.21 -1.49 -9.94
CA VAL A 316 -3.92 -2.17 -10.03
C VAL A 316 -3.22 -2.08 -8.68
N VAL A 317 -2.74 -3.20 -8.19
CA VAL A 317 -1.86 -3.26 -7.01
C VAL A 317 -0.51 -3.79 -7.45
N ILE A 318 0.50 -2.97 -7.30
CA ILE A 318 1.90 -3.31 -7.57
C ILE A 318 2.69 -3.31 -6.26
N GLU A 319 3.51 -4.31 -6.05
CA GLU A 319 4.36 -4.39 -4.87
C GLU A 319 5.78 -4.83 -5.21
N ASN A 320 6.73 -4.60 -4.32
CA ASN A 320 8.08 -5.09 -4.50
C ASN A 320 8.16 -6.59 -4.18
N ASP A 321 8.95 -7.31 -4.98
CA ASP A 321 9.26 -8.72 -4.75
C ASP A 321 10.25 -8.92 -3.58
N ASP A 322 10.39 -10.18 -3.15
CA ASP A 322 11.29 -10.59 -2.07
C ASP A 322 12.67 -11.05 -2.57
N TYR A 323 12.89 -11.05 -3.89
CA TYR A 323 14.02 -11.73 -4.51
C TYR A 323 15.03 -10.79 -5.14
N THR A 324 14.54 -9.74 -5.80
CA THR A 324 15.40 -8.79 -6.49
C THR A 324 15.91 -7.76 -5.52
N ASN A 325 17.18 -7.82 -5.14
CA ASN A 325 17.80 -6.91 -4.19
C ASN A 325 16.97 -6.74 -2.89
N PRO A 326 16.81 -7.81 -2.10
CA PRO A 326 15.99 -7.75 -0.88
C PRO A 326 16.48 -6.66 0.06
N GLY A 327 15.56 -5.84 0.54
CA GLY A 327 15.87 -4.72 1.45
C GLY A 327 16.59 -3.53 0.82
N GLY A 328 16.91 -3.59 -0.48
CA GLY A 328 17.51 -2.49 -1.22
C GLY A 328 16.50 -1.43 -1.66
N ALA A 329 17.00 -0.31 -2.17
CA ALA A 329 16.17 0.72 -2.77
C ALA A 329 15.54 0.21 -4.07
N LYS A 330 14.24 0.44 -4.22
CA LYS A 330 13.49 0.20 -5.45
C LYS A 330 12.80 1.47 -5.91
N GLU A 331 12.89 1.75 -7.19
CA GLU A 331 12.34 2.96 -7.80
C GLU A 331 11.24 2.57 -8.78
N LEU A 332 10.13 3.29 -8.73
CA LEU A 332 9.02 3.16 -9.65
C LEU A 332 8.67 4.56 -10.15
N PHE A 333 8.92 4.83 -11.43
CA PHE A 333 8.71 6.15 -12.03
C PHE A 333 7.35 6.29 -12.69
N ALA A 334 6.91 5.24 -13.39
CA ALA A 334 5.65 5.24 -14.10
C ALA A 334 5.10 3.83 -14.23
N VAL A 335 3.78 3.72 -14.20
CA VAL A 335 3.04 2.50 -14.55
C VAL A 335 1.98 2.89 -15.58
N ASN A 336 1.91 2.14 -16.67
CA ASN A 336 0.98 2.38 -17.76
C ASN A 336 0.29 1.09 -18.18
N SER A 337 -0.90 1.23 -18.75
CA SER A 337 -1.63 0.13 -19.36
C SER A 337 -2.07 0.51 -20.77
N ASN A 338 -1.82 -0.38 -21.73
CA ASN A 338 -2.35 -0.22 -23.09
C ASN A 338 -3.74 -0.84 -23.17
N PHE A 339 -4.66 -0.10 -23.75
CA PHE A 339 -6.04 -0.54 -23.89
C PHE A 339 -6.58 -0.25 -25.29
N SER A 340 -7.67 -0.93 -25.65
CA SER A 340 -8.51 -0.56 -26.79
C SER A 340 -9.92 -0.27 -26.30
N VAL A 341 -10.56 0.72 -26.90
CA VAL A 341 -11.97 1.01 -26.62
C VAL A 341 -12.79 -0.17 -27.14
N SER A 342 -13.66 -0.69 -26.31
CA SER A 342 -14.62 -1.71 -26.71
C SER A 342 -15.80 -1.01 -27.37
N SER A 343 -16.09 -1.41 -28.61
CA SER A 343 -17.29 -0.97 -29.34
C SER A 343 -18.52 -1.63 -28.77
#